data_61df3523dbf5927e9121a61726b7c129
#
_entry.id   61df3523dbf5927e9121a61726b7c129
#
_cell.length_a   1.000
_cell.length_b   1.000
_cell.length_c   1.000
_cell.angle_alpha   90.00
_cell.angle_beta   90.00
_cell.angle_gamma   90.00
#
_symmetry.space_group_name_H-M   'P 1'
#
loop_
_entity.id
_entity.type
_entity.pdbx_description
1 polymer ?
#
loop_
_entity_poly.entity_id
_entity_poly.type
_entity_poly.pdbx_seq_one_letter_code
_entity_poly.pdbx_strand_id
1 'polypeptide(L)'
;MSPSVVVLGGGYGGYKVAKALDGVADVTLVDPSDAFLHNVASWRALVEPQWLERIFFPYDRLLHHGRFLRDRAVEVDGRQVTLASGTRLEPDYLVLATGSHYPSPAKWGAEDAATAQAAMRASHEALRAAQRVLVVGAGPSGLELAGEIKTTFPEKRVIVADRAADVLPGPFDQELREELRRQLDKLGVDLVLGSPLRALPDTEPGTAGAVSVATDTGEELAADIWFRCFGVVPATGYLRGALAEARDEAGYLPVDDQLRVRGQERVFAIGDISDAERNMAGMAGMQADFLSANLKVLITGEGELGHYKINPPMIAVPLGPEGGAGQLPGIEGVAGAEVISNVKGRAMLVELHTQNFDAVPA
;
A
#
# COMPACT_ATOMS: atom_id res chain seq x y z
N MET A 1 -8.39 34.11 -9.87
CA MET A 1 -8.81 32.70 -9.89
C MET A 1 -7.83 31.95 -9.00
N SER A 2 -8.32 31.05 -8.16
CA SER A 2 -7.45 30.19 -7.37
C SER A 2 -6.63 29.28 -8.30
N PRO A 3 -5.36 28.99 -8.01
CA PRO A 3 -4.59 28.04 -8.79
C PRO A 3 -5.23 26.66 -8.83
N SER A 4 -5.11 25.99 -9.98
CA SER A 4 -5.64 24.64 -10.17
C SER A 4 -4.62 23.58 -9.75
N VAL A 5 -5.09 22.55 -9.03
CA VAL A 5 -4.28 21.42 -8.60
C VAL A 5 -4.95 20.13 -9.08
N VAL A 6 -4.24 19.33 -9.87
CA VAL A 6 -4.68 17.99 -10.22
C VAL A 6 -3.87 16.97 -9.41
N VAL A 7 -4.56 16.07 -8.74
CA VAL A 7 -3.98 14.94 -8.03
C VAL A 7 -4.35 13.65 -8.76
N LEU A 8 -3.36 12.92 -9.26
CA LEU A 8 -3.56 11.64 -9.94
C LEU A 8 -3.31 10.50 -8.98
N GLY A 9 -4.36 9.72 -8.70
CA GLY A 9 -4.38 8.63 -7.73
C GLY A 9 -4.96 9.05 -6.38
N GLY A 10 -6.02 8.38 -5.96
CA GLY A 10 -6.74 8.59 -4.69
C GLY A 10 -6.28 7.68 -3.55
N GLY A 11 -5.06 7.09 -3.64
CA GLY A 11 -4.48 6.27 -2.57
C GLY A 11 -4.12 7.09 -1.33
N TYR A 12 -3.37 6.47 -0.38
CA TYR A 12 -3.02 7.06 0.93
C TYR A 12 -2.46 8.48 0.88
N GLY A 13 -1.60 8.76 -0.10
CA GLY A 13 -1.04 10.10 -0.28
C GLY A 13 -2.00 11.03 -1.00
N GLY A 14 -2.57 10.57 -2.11
CA GLY A 14 -3.35 11.44 -3.01
C GLY A 14 -4.62 12.00 -2.40
N TYR A 15 -5.44 11.17 -1.74
CA TYR A 15 -6.66 11.68 -1.10
C TYR A 15 -6.36 12.70 0.02
N LYS A 16 -5.25 12.51 0.76
CA LYS A 16 -4.84 13.45 1.82
C LYS A 16 -4.43 14.80 1.24
N VAL A 17 -3.64 14.81 0.15
CA VAL A 17 -3.28 16.06 -0.54
C VAL A 17 -4.53 16.74 -1.08
N ALA A 18 -5.41 16.01 -1.75
CA ALA A 18 -6.63 16.56 -2.31
C ALA A 18 -7.51 17.21 -1.21
N LYS A 19 -7.76 16.49 -0.11
CA LYS A 19 -8.53 17.01 1.03
C LYS A 19 -7.85 18.20 1.70
N ALA A 20 -6.53 18.16 1.89
CA ALA A 20 -5.81 19.25 2.56
C ALA A 20 -5.80 20.57 1.75
N LEU A 21 -5.95 20.49 0.43
CA LEU A 21 -5.99 21.64 -0.47
C LEU A 21 -7.41 22.04 -0.86
N ASP A 22 -8.42 21.26 -0.45
CA ASP A 22 -9.83 21.56 -0.68
C ASP A 22 -10.22 22.90 -0.03
N GLY A 23 -10.72 23.84 -0.83
CA GLY A 23 -10.99 25.21 -0.38
C GLY A 23 -9.77 26.17 -0.43
N VAL A 24 -8.55 25.68 -0.69
CA VAL A 24 -7.35 26.51 -0.90
C VAL A 24 -7.07 26.70 -2.40
N ALA A 25 -7.36 25.69 -3.20
CA ALA A 25 -7.15 25.66 -4.64
C ALA A 25 -8.37 25.06 -5.37
N ASP A 26 -8.42 25.19 -6.70
CA ASP A 26 -9.34 24.42 -7.54
C ASP A 26 -8.79 22.99 -7.69
N VAL A 27 -9.21 22.11 -6.77
CA VAL A 27 -8.69 20.74 -6.67
C VAL A 27 -9.48 19.78 -7.55
N THR A 28 -8.78 19.00 -8.36
CA THR A 28 -9.34 17.85 -9.08
C THR A 28 -8.58 16.59 -8.67
N LEU A 29 -9.26 15.67 -7.98
CA LEU A 29 -8.76 14.33 -7.71
C LEU A 29 -9.19 13.39 -8.83
N VAL A 30 -8.26 12.64 -9.41
CA VAL A 30 -8.53 11.64 -10.47
C VAL A 30 -8.12 10.27 -9.97
N ASP A 31 -9.06 9.33 -9.94
CA ASP A 31 -8.80 7.91 -9.67
C ASP A 31 -9.79 7.04 -10.45
N PRO A 32 -9.38 5.89 -11.01
CA PRO A 32 -10.30 4.99 -11.70
C PRO A 32 -11.29 4.29 -10.78
N SER A 33 -10.96 4.18 -9.48
CA SER A 33 -11.81 3.51 -8.50
C SER A 33 -12.92 4.45 -7.99
N ASP A 34 -14.05 3.89 -7.62
CA ASP A 34 -15.15 4.64 -7.00
C ASP A 34 -14.96 4.89 -5.51
N ALA A 35 -14.02 4.16 -4.87
CA ALA A 35 -13.71 4.27 -3.46
C ALA A 35 -12.21 4.10 -3.19
N PHE A 36 -11.73 4.76 -2.15
CA PHE A 36 -10.45 4.45 -1.55
C PHE A 36 -10.55 3.10 -0.83
N LEU A 37 -9.67 2.17 -1.17
CA LEU A 37 -9.52 0.91 -0.46
C LEU A 37 -8.36 1.02 0.54
N HIS A 38 -8.66 0.81 1.81
CA HIS A 38 -7.67 0.71 2.88
C HIS A 38 -6.95 -0.64 2.85
N ASN A 39 -5.98 -0.78 1.93
CA ASN A 39 -5.27 -2.03 1.67
C ASN A 39 -4.51 -2.59 2.89
N VAL A 40 -4.13 -1.77 3.87
CA VAL A 40 -3.49 -2.24 5.11
C VAL A 40 -4.37 -3.23 5.88
N ALA A 41 -5.69 -3.10 5.77
CA ALA A 41 -6.64 -4.03 6.39
C ALA A 41 -7.14 -5.15 5.45
N SER A 42 -6.60 -5.26 4.23
CA SER A 42 -7.07 -6.27 3.26
C SER A 42 -6.86 -7.71 3.74
N TRP A 43 -5.77 -7.99 4.45
CA TRP A 43 -5.53 -9.32 5.00
C TRP A 43 -6.50 -9.68 6.12
N ARG A 44 -6.87 -8.72 6.98
CA ARG A 44 -7.94 -8.90 7.95
C ARG A 44 -9.27 -9.15 7.26
N ALA A 45 -9.61 -8.38 6.22
CA ALA A 45 -10.83 -8.58 5.46
C ALA A 45 -10.84 -9.91 4.68
N LEU A 46 -9.68 -10.44 4.30
CA LEU A 46 -9.57 -11.75 3.69
C LEU A 46 -9.94 -12.88 4.67
N VAL A 47 -9.54 -12.80 5.92
CA VAL A 47 -9.84 -13.83 6.94
C VAL A 47 -11.17 -13.59 7.65
N GLU A 48 -11.61 -12.34 7.75
CA GLU A 48 -12.84 -11.88 8.39
C GLU A 48 -13.65 -10.97 7.43
N PRO A 49 -14.52 -11.53 6.55
CA PRO A 49 -15.21 -10.78 5.50
C PRO A 49 -16.11 -9.63 5.97
N GLN A 50 -16.51 -9.59 7.24
CA GLN A 50 -17.23 -8.45 7.82
C GLN A 50 -16.42 -7.14 7.80
N TRP A 51 -15.09 -7.21 7.68
CA TRP A 51 -14.24 -6.04 7.53
C TRP A 51 -14.38 -5.36 6.16
N LEU A 52 -14.93 -6.05 5.15
CA LEU A 52 -15.13 -5.48 3.81
C LEU A 52 -15.99 -4.21 3.84
N GLU A 53 -16.93 -4.09 4.77
CA GLU A 53 -17.78 -2.91 4.90
C GLU A 53 -17.05 -1.71 5.53
N ARG A 54 -15.90 -1.95 6.17
CA ARG A 54 -15.14 -0.96 6.92
C ARG A 54 -13.92 -0.40 6.19
N ILE A 55 -13.49 -1.02 5.09
CA ILE A 55 -12.22 -0.70 4.43
C ILE A 55 -12.37 -0.01 3.07
N PHE A 56 -13.61 0.17 2.60
CA PHE A 56 -13.91 0.93 1.39
C PHE A 56 -14.54 2.27 1.74
N PHE A 57 -13.95 3.35 1.26
CA PHE A 57 -14.36 4.73 1.54
C PHE A 57 -14.69 5.44 0.22
N PRO A 58 -15.98 5.65 -0.12
CA PRO A 58 -16.39 6.35 -1.35
C PRO A 58 -15.83 7.77 -1.42
N TYR A 59 -15.40 8.19 -2.62
CA TYR A 59 -14.84 9.53 -2.82
C TYR A 59 -15.88 10.65 -2.86
N ASP A 60 -17.16 10.34 -2.95
CA ASP A 60 -18.27 11.30 -3.11
C ASP A 60 -18.37 12.35 -2.00
N ARG A 61 -17.83 12.07 -0.81
CA ARG A 61 -17.83 12.98 0.36
C ARG A 61 -16.43 13.46 0.75
N LEU A 62 -15.40 13.15 -0.04
CA LEU A 62 -14.03 13.52 0.31
C LEU A 62 -13.78 15.02 0.19
N LEU A 63 -14.27 15.65 -0.89
CA LEU A 63 -14.06 17.06 -1.22
C LEU A 63 -15.38 17.84 -1.12
N HIS A 64 -15.30 19.04 -0.56
CA HIS A 64 -16.45 19.95 -0.42
C HIS A 64 -16.47 21.06 -1.48
N HIS A 65 -15.30 21.47 -1.96
CA HIS A 65 -15.10 22.56 -2.92
C HIS A 65 -14.51 22.06 -4.25
N GLY A 66 -13.57 21.13 -4.17
CA GLY A 66 -12.98 20.47 -5.31
C GLY A 66 -13.90 19.41 -5.92
N ARG A 67 -13.38 18.71 -6.92
CA ARG A 67 -14.12 17.62 -7.59
C ARG A 67 -13.32 16.33 -7.65
N PHE A 68 -14.05 15.23 -7.58
CA PHE A 68 -13.55 13.90 -7.90
C PHE A 68 -13.94 13.55 -9.34
N LEU A 69 -12.96 13.08 -10.14
CA LEU A 69 -13.19 12.50 -11.46
C LEU A 69 -12.84 11.02 -11.42
N ARG A 70 -13.86 10.18 -11.54
CA ARG A 70 -13.66 8.74 -11.70
C ARG A 70 -13.15 8.46 -13.11
N ASP A 71 -11.84 8.51 -13.30
CA ASP A 71 -11.20 8.29 -14.59
C ASP A 71 -9.75 7.85 -14.38
N ARG A 72 -9.10 7.42 -15.45
CA ARG A 72 -7.71 6.95 -15.46
C ARG A 72 -6.84 7.87 -16.27
N ALA A 73 -5.73 8.34 -15.70
CA ALA A 73 -4.68 8.99 -16.48
C ALA A 73 -3.99 7.94 -17.39
N VAL A 74 -4.04 8.17 -18.70
CA VAL A 74 -3.44 7.28 -19.72
C VAL A 74 -2.18 7.87 -20.33
N GLU A 75 -2.02 9.20 -20.24
CA GLU A 75 -0.83 9.89 -20.71
C GLU A 75 -0.59 11.16 -19.89
N VAL A 76 0.65 11.37 -19.46
CA VAL A 76 1.10 12.59 -18.77
C VAL A 76 2.44 13.02 -19.35
N ASP A 77 2.49 14.23 -19.91
CA ASP A 77 3.70 14.88 -20.41
C ASP A 77 3.83 16.27 -19.81
N GLY A 78 4.88 16.47 -18.98
CA GLY A 78 4.97 17.65 -18.13
C GLY A 78 3.73 17.76 -17.22
N ARG A 79 2.90 18.83 -17.40
CA ARG A 79 1.64 19.01 -16.67
C ARG A 79 0.39 18.70 -17.51
N GLN A 80 0.57 18.30 -18.76
CA GLN A 80 -0.53 17.89 -19.61
C GLN A 80 -0.96 16.47 -19.27
N VAL A 81 -2.20 16.31 -18.87
CA VAL A 81 -2.79 15.02 -18.47
C VAL A 81 -3.90 14.67 -19.46
N THR A 82 -3.81 13.49 -20.06
CA THR A 82 -4.88 12.92 -20.88
C THR A 82 -5.52 11.75 -20.10
N LEU A 83 -6.83 11.81 -19.94
CA LEU A 83 -7.61 10.77 -19.27
C LEU A 83 -8.17 9.76 -20.27
N ALA A 84 -8.56 8.59 -19.80
CA ALA A 84 -9.13 7.53 -20.63
C ALA A 84 -10.44 7.95 -21.33
N SER A 85 -11.22 8.85 -20.73
CA SER A 85 -12.40 9.47 -21.35
C SER A 85 -12.07 10.40 -22.54
N GLY A 86 -10.79 10.73 -22.76
CA GLY A 86 -10.34 11.73 -23.69
C GLY A 86 -10.27 13.16 -23.12
N THR A 87 -10.68 13.36 -21.86
CA THR A 87 -10.56 14.64 -21.17
C THR A 87 -9.09 15.03 -21.03
N ARG A 88 -8.77 16.29 -21.29
CA ARG A 88 -7.42 16.86 -21.10
C ARG A 88 -7.45 17.87 -19.98
N LEU A 89 -6.43 17.78 -19.10
CA LEU A 89 -6.23 18.69 -17.98
C LEU A 89 -4.82 19.28 -18.08
N GLU A 90 -4.70 20.57 -17.75
CA GLU A 90 -3.41 21.27 -17.69
C GLU A 90 -3.40 22.17 -16.44
N PRO A 91 -3.14 21.59 -15.24
CA PRO A 91 -3.23 22.33 -13.98
C PRO A 91 -2.02 23.24 -13.77
N ASP A 92 -2.14 24.20 -12.82
CA ASP A 92 -1.00 24.98 -12.33
C ASP A 92 -0.01 24.10 -11.58
N TYR A 93 -0.52 23.11 -10.80
CA TYR A 93 0.28 22.14 -10.05
C TYR A 93 -0.25 20.71 -10.28
N LEU A 94 0.65 19.78 -10.54
CA LEU A 94 0.32 18.37 -10.74
C LEU A 94 0.96 17.51 -9.64
N VAL A 95 0.14 16.68 -8.99
CA VAL A 95 0.60 15.71 -7.99
C VAL A 95 0.39 14.30 -8.52
N LEU A 96 1.49 13.57 -8.69
CA LEU A 96 1.51 12.17 -9.09
C LEU A 96 1.50 11.30 -7.82
N ALA A 97 0.41 10.61 -7.57
CA ALA A 97 0.17 9.77 -6.40
C ALA A 97 -0.45 8.42 -6.78
N THR A 98 -0.17 7.93 -7.99
CA THR A 98 -0.75 6.71 -8.55
C THR A 98 -0.28 5.42 -7.89
N GLY A 99 0.71 5.52 -7.00
CA GLY A 99 1.16 4.41 -6.18
C GLY A 99 1.86 3.31 -6.97
N SER A 100 1.53 2.06 -6.65
CA SER A 100 2.17 0.88 -7.23
C SER A 100 1.14 -0.17 -7.62
N HIS A 101 1.52 -1.05 -8.54
CA HIS A 101 0.86 -2.32 -8.75
C HIS A 101 1.45 -3.37 -7.81
N TYR A 102 0.58 -4.18 -7.24
CA TYR A 102 0.95 -5.29 -6.39
C TYR A 102 0.04 -6.48 -6.73
N PRO A 103 0.53 -7.72 -6.74
CA PRO A 103 -0.31 -8.86 -7.08
C PRO A 103 -1.52 -9.01 -6.16
N SER A 104 -2.68 -9.34 -6.76
CA SER A 104 -3.88 -9.72 -6.00
C SER A 104 -3.59 -10.99 -5.18
N PRO A 105 -4.19 -11.16 -4.00
CA PRO A 105 -5.12 -10.28 -3.31
C PRO A 105 -4.47 -9.28 -2.33
N ALA A 106 -3.13 -9.12 -2.34
CA ALA A 106 -2.46 -8.16 -1.47
C ALA A 106 -2.81 -6.70 -1.82
N LYS A 107 -3.08 -6.43 -3.10
CA LYS A 107 -3.65 -5.16 -3.56
C LYS A 107 -4.68 -5.46 -4.67
N TRP A 108 -5.90 -5.02 -4.48
CA TRP A 108 -6.98 -5.26 -5.42
C TRP A 108 -6.96 -4.23 -6.54
N GLY A 109 -7.03 -4.70 -7.79
CA GLY A 109 -6.97 -3.86 -8.98
C GLY A 109 -8.33 -3.54 -9.61
N ALA A 110 -9.45 -3.89 -8.96
CA ALA A 110 -10.78 -3.59 -9.47
C ALA A 110 -11.10 -2.10 -9.34
N GLU A 111 -11.77 -1.56 -10.36
CA GLU A 111 -12.13 -0.14 -10.43
C GLU A 111 -13.44 0.19 -9.68
N ASP A 112 -14.16 -0.82 -9.22
CA ASP A 112 -15.34 -0.64 -8.38
C ASP A 112 -15.27 -1.49 -7.11
N ALA A 113 -15.74 -0.91 -6.02
CA ALA A 113 -15.73 -1.53 -4.70
C ALA A 113 -16.52 -2.84 -4.67
N ALA A 114 -17.64 -2.94 -5.39
CA ALA A 114 -18.47 -4.14 -5.40
C ALA A 114 -17.73 -5.33 -6.04
N THR A 115 -17.07 -5.11 -7.17
CA THR A 115 -16.23 -6.13 -7.84
C THR A 115 -15.05 -6.53 -6.95
N ALA A 116 -14.37 -5.57 -6.32
CA ALA A 116 -13.29 -5.85 -5.39
C ALA A 116 -13.78 -6.70 -4.20
N GLN A 117 -14.88 -6.32 -3.56
CA GLN A 117 -15.47 -7.07 -2.45
C GLN A 117 -15.88 -8.48 -2.85
N ALA A 118 -16.50 -8.66 -4.03
CA ALA A 118 -16.88 -9.98 -4.54
C ALA A 118 -15.64 -10.88 -4.74
N ALA A 119 -14.57 -10.35 -5.31
CA ALA A 119 -13.32 -11.08 -5.50
C ALA A 119 -12.64 -11.41 -4.14
N MET A 120 -12.67 -10.50 -3.17
CA MET A 120 -12.15 -10.75 -1.82
C MET A 120 -12.95 -11.84 -1.10
N ARG A 121 -14.30 -11.86 -1.24
CA ARG A 121 -15.15 -12.93 -0.70
C ARG A 121 -14.84 -14.27 -1.36
N ALA A 122 -14.61 -14.31 -2.68
CA ALA A 122 -14.23 -15.53 -3.39
C ALA A 122 -12.88 -16.08 -2.88
N SER A 123 -11.88 -15.21 -2.69
CA SER A 123 -10.60 -15.61 -2.09
C SER A 123 -10.72 -16.05 -0.63
N HIS A 124 -11.61 -15.44 0.15
CA HIS A 124 -11.94 -15.91 1.50
C HIS A 124 -12.47 -17.34 1.48
N GLU A 125 -13.45 -17.64 0.61
CA GLU A 125 -14.02 -18.99 0.52
C GLU A 125 -12.97 -20.02 0.07
N ALA A 126 -12.09 -19.65 -0.87
CA ALA A 126 -10.96 -20.48 -1.28
C ALA A 126 -9.99 -20.76 -0.10
N LEU A 127 -9.65 -19.71 0.67
CA LEU A 127 -8.82 -19.85 1.86
C LEU A 127 -9.50 -20.71 2.93
N ARG A 128 -10.80 -20.49 3.16
CA ARG A 128 -11.57 -21.25 4.15
C ARG A 128 -11.58 -22.76 3.84
N ALA A 129 -11.68 -23.12 2.56
CA ALA A 129 -11.66 -24.51 2.12
C ALA A 129 -10.27 -25.17 2.17
N ALA A 130 -9.19 -24.39 2.00
CA ALA A 130 -7.82 -24.87 2.00
C ALA A 130 -7.37 -25.37 3.39
N GLN A 131 -6.53 -26.41 3.44
CA GLN A 131 -5.88 -26.90 4.66
C GLN A 131 -4.42 -26.42 4.71
N ARG A 132 -3.79 -26.28 3.55
CA ARG A 132 -2.37 -25.91 3.43
C ARG A 132 -2.28 -24.61 2.63
N VAL A 133 -1.59 -23.64 3.19
CA VAL A 133 -1.42 -22.31 2.61
C VAL A 133 0.06 -22.03 2.39
N LEU A 134 0.42 -21.62 1.17
CA LEU A 134 1.76 -21.13 0.86
C LEU A 134 1.73 -19.61 0.69
N VAL A 135 2.49 -18.90 1.51
CA VAL A 135 2.75 -17.47 1.40
C VAL A 135 4.15 -17.29 0.82
N VAL A 136 4.25 -16.68 -0.34
CA VAL A 136 5.55 -16.41 -0.98
C VAL A 136 5.93 -14.95 -0.75
N GLY A 137 6.96 -14.74 0.04
CA GLY A 137 7.46 -13.45 0.51
C GLY A 137 7.35 -13.30 2.04
N ALA A 138 8.49 -13.20 2.73
CA ALA A 138 8.60 -12.98 4.17
C ALA A 138 8.80 -11.50 4.53
N GLY A 139 8.37 -10.59 3.66
CA GLY A 139 8.24 -9.16 3.95
C GLY A 139 7.04 -8.86 4.86
N PRO A 140 6.80 -7.59 5.22
CA PRO A 140 5.70 -7.21 6.12
C PRO A 140 4.36 -7.82 5.73
N SER A 141 3.98 -7.70 4.45
CA SER A 141 2.70 -8.19 3.93
C SER A 141 2.51 -9.70 4.11
N GLY A 142 3.56 -10.50 3.85
CA GLY A 142 3.47 -11.96 4.01
C GLY A 142 3.42 -12.39 5.46
N LEU A 143 4.16 -11.72 6.34
CA LEU A 143 4.13 -12.00 7.77
C LEU A 143 2.77 -11.64 8.38
N GLU A 144 2.22 -10.48 8.02
CA GLU A 144 0.88 -10.05 8.44
C GLU A 144 -0.18 -11.07 7.99
N LEU A 145 -0.14 -11.50 6.71
CA LEU A 145 -1.06 -12.52 6.20
C LEU A 145 -0.94 -13.83 6.97
N ALA A 146 0.28 -14.31 7.21
CA ALA A 146 0.49 -15.56 7.97
C ALA A 146 -0.08 -15.44 9.39
N GLY A 147 0.12 -14.30 10.05
CA GLY A 147 -0.44 -14.00 11.37
C GLY A 147 -1.97 -13.97 11.36
N GLU A 148 -2.59 -13.31 10.39
CA GLU A 148 -4.05 -13.25 10.25
C GLU A 148 -4.65 -14.63 10.01
N ILE A 149 -4.05 -15.44 9.12
CA ILE A 149 -4.52 -16.79 8.84
C ILE A 149 -4.41 -17.66 10.08
N LYS A 150 -3.27 -17.68 10.77
CA LYS A 150 -3.05 -18.53 11.94
C LYS A 150 -3.89 -18.12 13.15
N THR A 151 -4.23 -16.86 13.28
CA THR A 151 -5.12 -16.39 14.34
C THR A 151 -6.58 -16.79 14.10
N THR A 152 -7.03 -16.72 12.83
CA THR A 152 -8.42 -17.03 12.47
C THR A 152 -8.65 -18.52 12.22
N PHE A 153 -7.66 -19.22 11.65
CA PHE A 153 -7.69 -20.64 11.28
C PHE A 153 -6.47 -21.38 11.86
N PRO A 154 -6.38 -21.57 13.18
CA PRO A 154 -5.19 -22.13 13.83
C PRO A 154 -4.83 -23.54 13.36
N GLU A 155 -5.80 -24.29 12.84
CA GLU A 155 -5.62 -25.66 12.33
C GLU A 155 -4.91 -25.74 10.99
N LYS A 156 -4.90 -24.64 10.20
CA LYS A 156 -4.28 -24.63 8.87
C LYS A 156 -2.77 -24.68 8.96
N ARG A 157 -2.16 -25.46 8.09
CA ARG A 157 -0.71 -25.41 7.89
C ARG A 157 -0.37 -24.19 7.01
N VAL A 158 0.44 -23.29 7.53
CA VAL A 158 0.92 -22.11 6.82
C VAL A 158 2.42 -22.19 6.64
N ILE A 159 2.88 -22.13 5.38
CA ILE A 159 4.29 -22.06 5.00
C ILE A 159 4.57 -20.67 4.47
N VAL A 160 5.57 -19.97 5.01
CA VAL A 160 6.10 -18.72 4.45
C VAL A 160 7.44 -19.02 3.82
N ALA A 161 7.54 -18.81 2.49
CA ALA A 161 8.76 -19.05 1.73
C ALA A 161 9.35 -17.73 1.19
N ASP A 162 10.66 -17.54 1.35
CA ASP A 162 11.38 -16.36 0.82
C ASP A 162 12.81 -16.72 0.41
N ARG A 163 13.31 -16.01 -0.62
CA ARG A 163 14.71 -16.05 -1.03
C ARG A 163 15.66 -15.40 -0.03
N ALA A 164 15.17 -14.45 0.77
CA ALA A 164 15.94 -13.82 1.83
C ALA A 164 16.23 -14.83 2.95
N ALA A 165 17.41 -14.74 3.56
CA ALA A 165 17.84 -15.61 4.63
C ALA A 165 17.09 -15.37 5.97
N ASP A 166 16.36 -14.26 6.08
CA ASP A 166 15.61 -13.91 7.27
C ASP A 166 14.27 -13.24 6.93
N VAL A 167 13.36 -13.22 7.88
CA VAL A 167 12.12 -12.48 7.80
C VAL A 167 12.37 -10.97 7.78
N LEU A 168 11.42 -10.20 7.25
CA LEU A 168 11.44 -8.73 7.23
C LEU A 168 12.74 -8.19 6.61
N PRO A 169 13.05 -8.51 5.32
CA PRO A 169 14.25 -8.01 4.67
C PRO A 169 14.24 -6.48 4.61
N GLY A 170 15.40 -5.89 4.89
CA GLY A 170 15.57 -4.42 4.88
C GLY A 170 16.39 -3.90 6.06
N PRO A 171 16.46 -2.57 6.29
CA PRO A 171 17.26 -1.96 7.34
C PRO A 171 16.53 -1.94 8.70
N PHE A 172 16.02 -3.09 9.11
CA PHE A 172 15.41 -3.28 10.42
C PHE A 172 16.38 -4.03 11.35
N ASP A 173 16.22 -3.83 12.65
CA ASP A 173 17.09 -4.42 13.65
C ASP A 173 16.91 -5.94 13.72
N GLN A 174 17.98 -6.62 14.08
CA GLN A 174 17.98 -8.08 14.23
C GLN A 174 17.02 -8.52 15.34
N GLU A 175 16.94 -7.78 16.44
CA GLU A 175 16.03 -8.04 17.55
C GLU A 175 14.54 -8.06 17.10
N LEU A 176 14.17 -7.17 16.16
CA LEU A 176 12.81 -7.18 15.59
C LEU A 176 12.54 -8.47 14.81
N ARG A 177 13.51 -8.94 14.01
CA ARG A 177 13.36 -10.19 13.27
C ARG A 177 13.26 -11.40 14.19
N GLU A 178 14.06 -11.42 15.25
CA GLU A 178 14.05 -12.48 16.27
C GLU A 178 12.71 -12.54 16.97
N GLU A 179 12.16 -11.41 17.35
CA GLU A 179 10.85 -11.36 18.00
C GLU A 179 9.73 -11.81 17.05
N LEU A 180 9.74 -11.36 15.79
CA LEU A 180 8.77 -11.82 14.78
C LEU A 180 8.87 -13.33 14.56
N ARG A 181 10.08 -13.90 14.41
CA ARG A 181 10.27 -15.34 14.26
C ARG A 181 9.75 -16.11 15.47
N ARG A 182 10.06 -15.64 16.68
CA ARG A 182 9.57 -16.24 17.92
C ARG A 182 8.04 -16.29 17.98
N GLN A 183 7.36 -15.23 17.54
CA GLN A 183 5.90 -15.20 17.50
C GLN A 183 5.33 -16.08 16.39
N LEU A 184 5.94 -16.10 15.19
CA LEU A 184 5.54 -16.98 14.09
C LEU A 184 5.69 -18.47 14.45
N ASP A 185 6.79 -18.85 15.11
CA ASP A 185 7.00 -20.19 15.63
C ASP A 185 5.89 -20.58 16.63
N LYS A 186 5.59 -19.69 17.59
CA LYS A 186 4.48 -19.90 18.54
C LYS A 186 3.11 -20.04 17.85
N LEU A 187 2.89 -19.38 16.72
CA LEU A 187 1.69 -19.53 15.91
C LEU A 187 1.70 -20.82 15.07
N GLY A 188 2.82 -21.54 15.00
CA GLY A 188 3.00 -22.73 14.17
C GLY A 188 3.06 -22.41 12.68
N VAL A 189 3.78 -21.37 12.30
CA VAL A 189 4.09 -21.01 10.91
C VAL A 189 5.40 -21.66 10.50
N ASP A 190 5.40 -22.44 9.42
CA ASP A 190 6.61 -23.03 8.85
C ASP A 190 7.36 -21.96 8.03
N LEU A 191 8.64 -21.69 8.36
CA LEU A 191 9.48 -20.74 7.62
C LEU A 191 10.48 -21.47 6.72
N VAL A 192 10.42 -21.24 5.41
CA VAL A 192 11.38 -21.74 4.39
C VAL A 192 12.11 -20.54 3.81
N LEU A 193 13.23 -20.19 4.40
CA LEU A 193 13.99 -18.97 4.11
C LEU A 193 15.35 -19.30 3.46
N GLY A 194 15.91 -18.32 2.72
CA GLY A 194 17.21 -18.44 2.07
C GLY A 194 17.21 -19.34 0.84
N SER A 195 16.03 -19.76 0.36
CA SER A 195 15.92 -20.66 -0.78
C SER A 195 14.82 -20.16 -1.75
N PRO A 196 15.20 -19.55 -2.88
CA PRO A 196 14.24 -19.12 -3.90
C PRO A 196 13.40 -20.30 -4.41
N LEU A 197 12.15 -20.04 -4.77
CA LEU A 197 11.38 -21.00 -5.56
C LEU A 197 11.94 -21.06 -6.99
N ARG A 198 12.07 -22.26 -7.55
CA ARG A 198 12.50 -22.47 -8.96
C ARG A 198 11.50 -21.88 -9.96
N ALA A 199 10.22 -21.93 -9.61
CA ALA A 199 9.13 -21.31 -10.37
C ALA A 199 8.01 -20.93 -9.43
N LEU A 200 7.20 -19.93 -9.79
CA LEU A 200 5.96 -19.65 -9.09
C LEU A 200 4.91 -20.72 -9.42
N PRO A 201 3.92 -20.95 -8.53
CA PRO A 201 2.79 -21.81 -8.86
C PRO A 201 2.06 -21.38 -10.13
N ASP A 202 1.56 -22.35 -10.91
CA ASP A 202 0.82 -22.11 -12.16
C ASP A 202 -0.61 -21.59 -11.92
N THR A 203 -1.11 -21.69 -10.68
CA THR A 203 -2.43 -21.19 -10.31
C THR A 203 -2.37 -19.70 -9.96
N GLU A 204 -3.49 -18.98 -10.12
CA GLU A 204 -3.57 -17.58 -9.70
C GLU A 204 -3.51 -17.46 -8.16
N PRO A 205 -2.76 -16.46 -7.62
CA PRO A 205 -2.71 -16.23 -6.18
C PRO A 205 -4.11 -15.97 -5.59
N GLY A 206 -4.37 -16.51 -4.40
CA GLY A 206 -5.65 -16.34 -3.72
C GLY A 206 -6.81 -17.15 -4.28
N THR A 207 -6.54 -18.09 -5.20
CA THR A 207 -7.51 -19.03 -5.73
C THR A 207 -7.24 -20.47 -5.27
N ALA A 208 -8.30 -21.27 -5.09
CA ALA A 208 -8.13 -22.67 -4.71
C ALA A 208 -7.52 -23.47 -5.87
N GLY A 209 -6.53 -24.28 -5.56
CA GLY A 209 -5.88 -25.17 -6.52
C GLY A 209 -4.69 -25.88 -5.89
N ALA A 210 -4.42 -27.11 -6.34
CA ALA A 210 -3.24 -27.84 -5.89
C ALA A 210 -1.97 -27.11 -6.33
N VAL A 211 -1.13 -26.79 -5.37
CA VAL A 211 0.18 -26.15 -5.55
C VAL A 211 1.26 -27.15 -5.21
N SER A 212 2.23 -27.33 -6.13
CA SER A 212 3.46 -28.09 -5.87
C SER A 212 4.60 -27.31 -6.52
N VAL A 213 5.51 -26.81 -5.72
CA VAL A 213 6.69 -26.06 -6.16
C VAL A 213 7.94 -26.53 -5.44
N ALA A 214 9.09 -26.47 -6.11
CA ALA A 214 10.38 -26.81 -5.52
C ALA A 214 11.21 -25.55 -5.26
N THR A 215 11.93 -25.55 -4.18
CA THR A 215 12.98 -24.54 -3.93
C THR A 215 14.28 -24.92 -4.67
N ASP A 216 15.20 -23.95 -4.80
CA ASP A 216 16.51 -24.20 -5.39
C ASP A 216 17.34 -25.25 -4.62
N THR A 217 17.09 -25.38 -3.32
CA THR A 217 17.72 -26.41 -2.46
C THR A 217 17.08 -27.79 -2.63
N GLY A 218 15.98 -27.91 -3.41
CA GLY A 218 15.30 -29.16 -3.71
C GLY A 218 14.20 -29.53 -2.70
N GLU A 219 13.83 -28.65 -1.80
CA GLU A 219 12.68 -28.86 -0.92
C GLU A 219 11.37 -28.68 -1.70
N GLU A 220 10.46 -29.67 -1.59
CA GLU A 220 9.15 -29.65 -2.23
C GLU A 220 8.11 -29.03 -1.30
N LEU A 221 7.43 -27.98 -1.75
CA LEU A 221 6.38 -27.29 -1.04
C LEU A 221 5.02 -27.57 -1.68
N ALA A 222 4.08 -28.11 -0.90
CA ALA A 222 2.73 -28.42 -1.36
C ALA A 222 1.69 -27.63 -0.58
N ALA A 223 0.74 -27.02 -1.29
CA ALA A 223 -0.36 -26.27 -0.71
C ALA A 223 -1.67 -26.46 -1.51
N ASP A 224 -2.77 -25.95 -0.99
CA ASP A 224 -4.10 -25.97 -1.61
C ASP A 224 -4.49 -24.58 -2.12
N ILE A 225 -3.77 -23.56 -1.67
CA ILE A 225 -3.87 -22.16 -2.07
C ILE A 225 -2.52 -21.48 -1.82
N TRP A 226 -2.20 -20.46 -2.61
CA TRP A 226 -1.02 -19.65 -2.37
C TRP A 226 -1.28 -18.16 -2.50
N PHE A 227 -0.40 -17.36 -1.90
CA PHE A 227 -0.46 -15.89 -1.94
C PHE A 227 0.90 -15.32 -2.32
N ARG A 228 0.89 -14.35 -3.22
CA ARG A 228 2.10 -13.66 -3.66
C ARG A 228 2.26 -12.35 -2.88
N CYS A 229 3.22 -12.31 -1.96
CA CYS A 229 3.51 -11.17 -1.10
C CYS A 229 4.81 -10.44 -1.46
N PHE A 230 5.11 -10.33 -2.76
CA PHE A 230 6.27 -9.63 -3.32
C PHE A 230 5.98 -9.12 -4.73
N GLY A 231 6.87 -8.28 -5.29
CA GLY A 231 6.79 -7.82 -6.68
C GLY A 231 5.98 -6.54 -6.86
N VAL A 232 6.21 -5.56 -6.00
CA VAL A 232 5.73 -4.19 -6.17
C VAL A 232 6.34 -3.57 -7.43
N VAL A 233 5.51 -2.92 -8.25
CA VAL A 233 5.92 -2.18 -9.45
C VAL A 233 5.31 -0.79 -9.41
N PRO A 234 6.11 0.30 -9.50
CA PRO A 234 5.58 1.67 -9.53
C PRO A 234 4.62 1.87 -10.70
N ALA A 235 3.49 2.51 -10.44
CA ALA A 235 2.46 2.74 -11.45
C ALA A 235 2.78 3.99 -12.31
N THR A 236 3.87 3.94 -13.07
CA THR A 236 4.43 5.05 -13.87
C THR A 236 4.32 4.86 -15.38
N GLY A 237 3.66 3.81 -15.86
CA GLY A 237 3.59 3.45 -17.29
C GLY A 237 2.88 4.45 -18.20
N TYR A 238 2.12 5.37 -17.64
CA TYR A 238 1.40 6.43 -18.34
C TYR A 238 2.24 7.70 -18.58
N LEU A 239 3.43 7.80 -18.02
CA LEU A 239 4.32 8.96 -18.16
C LEU A 239 4.96 9.00 -19.56
N ARG A 240 5.16 10.21 -20.09
CA ARG A 240 5.78 10.47 -21.39
C ARG A 240 6.86 11.55 -21.27
N GLY A 241 7.62 11.73 -22.34
CA GLY A 241 8.67 12.77 -22.45
C GLY A 241 9.64 12.74 -21.29
N ALA A 242 9.99 13.92 -20.78
CA ALA A 242 10.96 14.08 -19.69
C ALA A 242 10.56 13.33 -18.39
N LEU A 243 9.27 13.17 -18.11
CA LEU A 243 8.81 12.40 -16.95
C LEU A 243 9.09 10.90 -17.12
N ALA A 244 8.95 10.36 -18.32
CA ALA A 244 9.27 8.97 -18.61
C ALA A 244 10.77 8.71 -18.55
N GLU A 245 11.58 9.64 -19.03
CA GLU A 245 13.04 9.58 -19.04
C GLU A 245 13.64 9.75 -17.64
N ALA A 246 12.97 10.49 -16.75
CA ALA A 246 13.41 10.70 -15.37
C ALA A 246 13.34 9.45 -14.47
N ARG A 247 12.57 8.44 -14.86
CA ARG A 247 12.42 7.21 -14.05
C ARG A 247 13.75 6.51 -13.86
N ASP A 248 13.98 6.01 -12.66
CA ASP A 248 15.08 5.10 -12.39
C ASP A 248 14.88 3.71 -13.05
N GLU A 249 15.88 2.83 -12.93
CA GLU A 249 15.83 1.47 -13.49
C GLU A 249 14.69 0.60 -12.92
N ALA A 250 14.22 0.89 -11.69
CA ALA A 250 13.12 0.20 -11.05
C ALA A 250 11.74 0.82 -11.39
N GLY A 251 11.73 1.96 -12.10
CA GLY A 251 10.54 2.66 -12.55
C GLY A 251 10.02 3.74 -11.60
N TYR A 252 10.76 4.07 -10.53
CA TYR A 252 10.41 5.15 -9.62
C TYR A 252 10.77 6.52 -10.19
N LEU A 253 10.04 7.56 -9.75
CA LEU A 253 10.33 8.95 -10.07
C LEU A 253 11.26 9.54 -9.01
N PRO A 254 12.48 9.96 -9.39
CA PRO A 254 13.38 10.72 -8.50
C PRO A 254 12.78 12.07 -8.14
N VAL A 255 12.76 12.38 -6.84
CA VAL A 255 12.27 13.67 -6.33
C VAL A 255 13.38 14.43 -5.58
N ASP A 256 13.15 15.75 -5.43
CA ASP A 256 13.98 16.59 -4.56
C ASP A 256 13.42 16.61 -3.12
N ASP A 257 14.04 17.38 -2.25
CA ASP A 257 13.63 17.54 -0.85
C ASP A 257 12.35 18.37 -0.64
N GLN A 258 11.71 18.82 -1.72
CA GLN A 258 10.36 19.37 -1.72
C GLN A 258 9.35 18.42 -2.37
N LEU A 259 9.75 17.18 -2.65
CA LEU A 259 8.98 16.14 -3.33
C LEU A 259 8.59 16.53 -4.78
N ARG A 260 9.34 17.46 -5.39
CA ARG A 260 9.19 17.76 -6.82
C ARG A 260 9.93 16.72 -7.64
N VAL A 261 9.33 16.29 -8.74
CA VAL A 261 10.02 15.43 -9.72
C VAL A 261 11.23 16.20 -10.26
N ARG A 262 12.40 15.60 -10.23
CA ARG A 262 13.65 16.26 -10.67
C ARG A 262 13.52 16.80 -12.09
N GLY A 263 13.90 18.04 -12.29
CA GLY A 263 13.76 18.74 -13.58
C GLY A 263 12.36 19.30 -13.87
N GLN A 264 11.42 19.19 -12.91
CA GLN A 264 10.07 19.75 -13.02
C GLN A 264 9.82 20.78 -11.91
N GLU A 265 9.27 21.94 -12.27
CA GLU A 265 9.02 22.99 -11.26
C GLU A 265 7.70 22.82 -10.51
N ARG A 266 6.68 22.27 -11.19
CA ARG A 266 5.29 22.21 -10.69
C ARG A 266 4.66 20.82 -10.79
N VAL A 267 5.50 19.79 -10.87
CA VAL A 267 5.10 18.38 -10.82
C VAL A 267 5.74 17.73 -9.62
N PHE A 268 4.92 17.14 -8.79
CA PHE A 268 5.32 16.48 -7.55
C PHE A 268 4.98 15.00 -7.61
N ALA A 269 5.75 14.16 -6.90
CA ALA A 269 5.47 12.72 -6.80
C ALA A 269 5.58 12.27 -5.35
N ILE A 270 4.58 11.50 -4.88
CA ILE A 270 4.51 10.99 -3.51
C ILE A 270 4.04 9.52 -3.47
N GLY A 271 4.38 8.87 -2.37
CA GLY A 271 4.05 7.46 -2.16
C GLY A 271 4.86 6.53 -3.04
N ASP A 272 4.28 5.38 -3.37
CA ASP A 272 4.97 4.25 -4.00
C ASP A 272 5.46 4.50 -5.43
N ILE A 273 5.24 5.66 -6.02
CA ILE A 273 5.80 6.00 -7.33
C ILE A 273 7.10 6.80 -7.25
N SER A 274 7.42 7.36 -6.07
CA SER A 274 8.62 8.17 -5.84
C SER A 274 9.74 7.37 -5.18
N ASP A 275 10.98 7.83 -5.37
CA ASP A 275 12.16 7.29 -4.71
C ASP A 275 12.41 7.89 -3.31
N ALA A 276 11.51 8.74 -2.82
CA ALA A 276 11.70 9.48 -1.59
C ALA A 276 11.95 8.57 -0.37
N GLU A 277 11.15 7.50 -0.27
CA GLU A 277 11.24 6.53 0.83
C GLU A 277 10.68 5.17 0.42
N ARG A 278 10.64 4.25 1.39
CA ARG A 278 10.07 2.92 1.21
C ARG A 278 8.58 2.96 0.95
N ASN A 279 8.10 2.02 0.16
CA ASN A 279 6.70 1.83 -0.19
C ASN A 279 5.90 1.38 1.03
N MET A 280 5.32 2.35 1.75
CA MET A 280 4.44 2.11 2.90
C MET A 280 3.33 3.16 2.94
N ALA A 281 2.13 2.74 3.34
CA ALA A 281 0.97 3.61 3.49
C ALA A 281 1.23 4.80 4.44
N GLY A 282 1.93 4.54 5.56
CA GLY A 282 2.33 5.58 6.51
C GLY A 282 3.25 6.62 5.90
N MET A 283 4.27 6.19 5.12
CA MET A 283 5.18 7.11 4.44
C MET A 283 4.45 7.96 3.40
N ALA A 284 3.58 7.36 2.60
CA ALA A 284 2.75 8.11 1.65
C ALA A 284 1.90 9.18 2.34
N GLY A 285 1.37 8.86 3.53
CA GLY A 285 0.62 9.80 4.36
C GLY A 285 1.47 10.97 4.89
N MET A 286 2.69 10.69 5.36
CA MET A 286 3.62 11.72 5.86
C MET A 286 4.13 12.62 4.72
N GLN A 287 4.42 12.05 3.56
CA GLN A 287 4.77 12.81 2.36
C GLN A 287 3.61 13.71 1.91
N ALA A 288 2.38 13.24 2.01
CA ALA A 288 1.19 14.03 1.69
C ALA A 288 1.01 15.22 2.63
N ASP A 289 1.19 15.03 3.94
CA ASP A 289 1.09 16.09 4.93
C ASP A 289 2.15 17.18 4.67
N PHE A 290 3.40 16.77 4.42
CA PHE A 290 4.49 17.67 4.06
C PHE A 290 4.24 18.41 2.75
N LEU A 291 3.89 17.69 1.67
CA LEU A 291 3.64 18.28 0.36
C LEU A 291 2.45 19.26 0.40
N SER A 292 1.41 18.93 1.15
CA SER A 292 0.24 19.80 1.30
C SER A 292 0.59 21.12 1.97
N ALA A 293 1.47 21.11 2.97
CA ALA A 293 1.96 22.33 3.61
C ALA A 293 2.75 23.19 2.61
N ASN A 294 3.68 22.59 1.85
CA ASN A 294 4.46 23.32 0.83
C ASN A 294 3.58 23.83 -0.30
N LEU A 295 2.61 23.06 -0.80
CA LEU A 295 1.69 23.51 -1.83
C LEU A 295 0.84 24.69 -1.35
N LYS A 296 0.39 24.73 -0.10
CA LYS A 296 -0.30 25.89 0.46
C LYS A 296 0.58 27.15 0.39
N VAL A 297 1.84 27.05 0.78
CA VAL A 297 2.79 28.17 0.65
C VAL A 297 2.96 28.61 -0.79
N LEU A 298 3.12 27.68 -1.74
CA LEU A 298 3.24 28.00 -3.17
C LEU A 298 2.00 28.65 -3.76
N ILE A 299 0.81 28.28 -3.28
CA ILE A 299 -0.48 28.77 -3.76
C ILE A 299 -0.81 30.15 -3.16
N THR A 300 -0.60 30.33 -1.86
CA THR A 300 -0.98 31.56 -1.17
C THR A 300 0.12 32.61 -1.16
N GLY A 301 1.38 32.21 -1.31
CA GLY A 301 2.56 33.07 -1.12
C GLY A 301 2.85 33.36 0.35
N GLU A 302 2.17 32.70 1.31
CA GLU A 302 2.32 32.91 2.74
C GLU A 302 3.08 31.75 3.40
N GLY A 303 4.10 32.06 4.20
CA GLY A 303 4.92 31.08 4.91
C GLY A 303 6.25 30.76 4.24
N GLU A 304 6.91 29.72 4.70
CA GLU A 304 8.21 29.25 4.20
C GLU A 304 8.09 27.81 3.71
N LEU A 305 8.81 27.50 2.63
CA LEU A 305 8.88 26.13 2.11
C LEU A 305 9.73 25.25 3.02
N GLY A 306 9.18 24.12 3.39
CA GLY A 306 9.92 23.10 4.14
C GLY A 306 10.79 22.23 3.25
N HIS A 307 11.66 21.43 3.88
CA HIS A 307 12.48 20.40 3.26
C HIS A 307 12.14 19.04 3.85
N TYR A 308 11.75 18.10 3.00
CA TYR A 308 11.40 16.74 3.43
C TYR A 308 12.63 16.01 3.96
N LYS A 309 12.51 15.46 5.14
CA LYS A 309 13.57 14.66 5.75
C LYS A 309 13.15 13.20 5.74
N ILE A 310 14.02 12.35 5.22
CA ILE A 310 13.83 10.90 5.21
C ILE A 310 13.69 10.39 6.65
N ASN A 311 12.66 9.62 6.89
CA ASN A 311 12.39 9.04 8.20
C ASN A 311 13.35 7.87 8.50
N PRO A 312 13.75 7.66 9.77
CA PRO A 312 14.45 6.44 10.14
C PRO A 312 13.58 5.22 9.83
N PRO A 313 14.19 4.04 9.66
CA PRO A 313 13.42 2.82 9.46
C PRO A 313 12.41 2.61 10.59
N MET A 314 11.12 2.57 10.22
CA MET A 314 10.04 2.34 11.16
C MET A 314 9.00 1.40 10.54
N ILE A 315 8.42 0.53 11.35
CA ILE A 315 7.40 -0.42 10.90
C ILE A 315 6.62 -1.00 12.09
N ALA A 316 5.33 -1.25 11.87
CA ALA A 316 4.50 -2.08 12.73
C ALA A 316 4.01 -3.29 11.94
N VAL A 317 4.40 -4.49 12.36
CA VAL A 317 4.01 -5.76 11.71
C VAL A 317 3.12 -6.52 12.69
N PRO A 318 1.78 -6.36 12.63
CA PRO A 318 0.88 -7.18 13.42
C PRO A 318 0.89 -8.63 12.93
N LEU A 319 0.77 -9.55 13.85
CA LEU A 319 0.57 -10.99 13.61
C LEU A 319 -0.80 -11.38 14.19
N GLY A 320 -1.85 -11.05 13.45
CA GLY A 320 -3.22 -11.06 13.94
C GLY A 320 -3.53 -9.86 14.86
N PRO A 321 -4.73 -9.83 15.49
CA PRO A 321 -5.17 -8.70 16.32
C PRO A 321 -4.32 -8.45 17.55
N GLU A 322 -3.77 -9.51 18.17
CA GLU A 322 -3.14 -9.47 19.49
C GLU A 322 -1.62 -9.67 19.46
N GLY A 323 -1.05 -10.01 18.28
CA GLY A 323 0.37 -10.28 18.09
C GLY A 323 1.09 -9.21 17.29
N GLY A 324 2.40 -9.45 17.11
CA GLY A 324 3.26 -8.64 16.26
C GLY A 324 4.40 -7.95 16.98
N ALA A 325 5.25 -7.34 16.20
CA ALA A 325 6.37 -6.54 16.68
C ALA A 325 6.67 -5.38 15.72
N GLY A 326 7.42 -4.38 16.17
CA GLY A 326 7.74 -3.23 15.33
C GLY A 326 8.89 -2.40 15.86
N GLN A 327 9.38 -1.51 15.00
CA GLN A 327 10.23 -0.37 15.34
C GLN A 327 9.40 0.89 15.14
N LEU A 328 9.17 1.65 16.20
CA LEU A 328 8.28 2.81 16.19
C LEU A 328 9.01 4.05 16.70
N PRO A 329 8.70 5.25 16.17
CA PRO A 329 9.25 6.49 16.67
C PRO A 329 8.99 6.68 18.17
N GLY A 330 10.02 7.09 18.92
CA GLY A 330 9.90 7.34 20.35
C GLY A 330 9.89 6.10 21.24
N ILE A 331 10.01 4.90 20.68
CA ILE A 331 10.20 3.65 21.42
C ILE A 331 11.62 3.15 21.16
N GLU A 332 12.40 2.98 22.22
CA GLU A 332 13.73 2.40 22.14
C GLU A 332 13.63 0.88 22.00
N GLY A 333 14.36 0.30 21.02
CA GLY A 333 14.35 -1.12 20.74
C GLY A 333 13.06 -1.59 20.03
N VAL A 334 12.57 -2.77 20.39
CA VAL A 334 11.44 -3.43 19.73
C VAL A 334 10.13 -3.20 20.48
N ALA A 335 9.17 -2.59 19.81
CA ALA A 335 7.78 -2.53 20.28
C ALA A 335 7.16 -3.94 20.19
N GLY A 336 6.79 -4.53 21.33
CA GLY A 336 6.23 -5.88 21.40
C GLY A 336 4.74 -5.96 21.05
N ALA A 337 4.19 -7.17 21.21
CA ALA A 337 2.83 -7.54 20.80
C ALA A 337 1.74 -6.60 21.33
N GLU A 338 1.77 -6.23 22.61
CA GLU A 338 0.77 -5.33 23.21
C GLU A 338 0.75 -3.95 22.55
N VAL A 339 1.92 -3.38 22.29
CA VAL A 339 2.04 -2.08 21.63
C VAL A 339 1.52 -2.17 20.20
N ILE A 340 1.95 -3.18 19.44
CA ILE A 340 1.56 -3.36 18.03
C ILE A 340 0.07 -3.68 17.90
N SER A 341 -0.49 -4.48 18.81
CA SER A 341 -1.92 -4.75 18.91
C SER A 341 -2.72 -3.44 19.06
N ASN A 342 -2.31 -2.57 19.98
CA ASN A 342 -2.98 -1.29 20.21
C ASN A 342 -2.78 -0.28 19.07
N VAL A 343 -1.60 -0.20 18.48
CA VAL A 343 -1.28 0.76 17.41
C VAL A 343 -1.93 0.37 16.08
N LYS A 344 -1.90 -0.91 15.73
CA LYS A 344 -2.35 -1.37 14.40
C LYS A 344 -3.19 -2.63 14.46
N GLY A 345 -2.84 -3.63 15.26
CA GLY A 345 -3.38 -4.98 15.19
C GLY A 345 -4.90 -5.06 15.30
N ARG A 346 -5.50 -4.42 16.29
CA ARG A 346 -6.95 -4.51 16.56
C ARG A 346 -7.80 -3.74 15.57
N ALA A 347 -7.47 -2.48 15.33
CA ALA A 347 -8.28 -1.56 14.54
C ALA A 347 -7.79 -1.37 13.11
N MET A 348 -6.61 -1.93 12.75
CA MET A 348 -5.99 -1.80 11.43
C MET A 348 -5.94 -0.35 10.92
N LEU A 349 -5.93 0.65 11.82
CA LEU A 349 -5.91 2.09 11.54
C LEU A 349 -7.15 2.60 10.76
N VAL A 350 -8.26 1.88 10.75
CA VAL A 350 -9.46 2.24 9.96
C VAL A 350 -10.04 3.59 10.37
N GLU A 351 -10.03 3.92 11.67
CA GLU A 351 -10.60 5.15 12.21
C GLU A 351 -9.96 6.43 11.62
N LEU A 352 -8.67 6.37 11.26
CA LEU A 352 -7.97 7.48 10.60
C LEU A 352 -8.60 7.84 9.25
N HIS A 353 -9.08 6.83 8.53
CA HIS A 353 -9.71 7.03 7.22
C HIS A 353 -11.18 7.40 7.36
N THR A 354 -11.89 6.82 8.32
CA THR A 354 -13.28 7.18 8.64
C THR A 354 -13.43 8.68 8.85
N GLN A 355 -12.53 9.29 9.63
CA GLN A 355 -12.54 10.74 9.88
C GLN A 355 -12.23 11.56 8.61
N ASN A 356 -11.35 11.08 7.75
CA ASN A 356 -10.94 11.78 6.53
C ASN A 356 -12.05 11.80 5.46
N PHE A 357 -12.87 10.77 5.40
CA PHE A 357 -13.94 10.64 4.41
C PHE A 357 -15.31 11.04 4.94
N ASP A 358 -15.40 11.67 6.13
CA ASP A 358 -16.65 12.02 6.80
C ASP A 358 -17.62 10.82 6.84
N ALA A 359 -17.05 9.61 6.90
CA ALA A 359 -17.82 8.38 6.92
C ALA A 359 -18.39 8.16 8.33
N VAL A 360 -19.63 7.73 8.40
CA VAL A 360 -20.21 7.29 9.66
C VAL A 360 -19.63 5.91 9.97
N PRO A 361 -19.04 5.66 11.16
CA PRO A 361 -18.64 4.31 11.55
C PRO A 361 -19.84 3.37 11.43
N ALA A 362 -19.65 2.23 10.75
CA ALA A 362 -20.66 1.19 10.63
C ALA A 362 -20.94 0.52 12.00
#